data_bc2cf3ef996c23fea5b46aac01b92fa1
#
_entry.id   bc2cf3ef996c23fea5b46aac01b92fa1
#
_cell.length_a   1.000
_cell.length_b   1.000
_cell.length_c   1.000
_cell.angle_alpha   90.00
_cell.angle_beta   90.00
_cell.angle_gamma   90.00
#
_symmetry.space_group_name_H-M   'P 1'
#
loop_
_entity.id
_entity.type
_entity.pdbx_description
1 polymer ?
#
loop_
_entity_poly.entity_id
_entity_poly.type
_entity_poly.pdbx_seq_one_letter_code
_entity_poly.pdbx_strand_id
1 'polypeptide(L)'
;MNPYALSITILSLAMGTTITLTSYHWILAWVGLEINTLAIIPLMTKNPHPRAIEAATKYFLTQAAASALILFASIMNAWLTGEWAINTPMDIAPTILISIALAMKLGIAPFHFWLPDVLQGLTLQTGLILSTWQKLAPMVLLIQIAPYTNLTLLLTLGLLSTLIGGWGGINQTQVRKILAFSSIAHLGWMLAILKISPKLTMLNFALYLLMTLTLFLTFIFIDT
;
A
#
# COMPACT_ATOMS: atom_id res chain seq x y z
N MET A 1 -3.31 24.25 -7.97
CA MET A 1 -2.24 23.48 -8.65
C MET A 1 -2.39 23.72 -10.15
N ASN A 2 -1.29 23.98 -10.88
CA ASN A 2 -1.33 24.19 -12.33
C ASN A 2 -1.85 22.89 -13.02
N PRO A 3 -2.73 22.96 -14.06
CA PRO A 3 -3.23 21.78 -14.75
C PRO A 3 -2.12 20.90 -15.36
N TYR A 4 -1.04 21.49 -15.85
CA TYR A 4 0.14 20.75 -16.31
C TYR A 4 0.83 19.96 -15.20
N ALA A 5 0.96 20.53 -14.00
CA ALA A 5 1.52 19.83 -12.87
C ALA A 5 0.64 18.66 -12.40
N LEU A 6 -0.70 18.84 -12.49
CA LEU A 6 -1.65 17.76 -12.19
C LEU A 6 -1.53 16.60 -13.18
N SER A 7 -1.44 16.92 -14.48
CA SER A 7 -1.28 15.87 -15.51
C SER A 7 0.03 15.10 -15.36
N ILE A 8 1.14 15.78 -15.05
CA ILE A 8 2.44 15.14 -14.78
C ILE A 8 2.34 14.19 -13.57
N THR A 9 1.72 14.63 -12.48
CA THR A 9 1.58 13.75 -11.29
C THR A 9 0.72 12.52 -11.56
N ILE A 10 -0.38 12.65 -12.31
CA ILE A 10 -1.23 11.51 -12.67
C ILE A 10 -0.49 10.56 -13.63
N LEU A 11 0.22 11.09 -14.61
CA LEU A 11 1.03 10.29 -15.53
C LEU A 11 2.16 9.54 -14.79
N SER A 12 2.84 10.20 -13.85
CA SER A 12 3.88 9.55 -13.05
C SER A 12 3.33 8.44 -12.14
N LEU A 13 2.12 8.62 -11.57
CA LEU A 13 1.42 7.54 -10.86
C LEU A 13 1.13 6.35 -11.78
N ALA A 14 0.62 6.59 -12.99
CA ALA A 14 0.36 5.54 -13.96
C ALA A 14 1.66 4.81 -14.38
N MET A 15 2.72 5.57 -14.68
CA MET A 15 4.03 5.00 -15.03
C MET A 15 4.62 4.18 -13.88
N GLY A 16 4.62 4.68 -12.66
CA GLY A 16 5.14 3.96 -11.51
C GLY A 16 4.41 2.64 -11.27
N THR A 17 3.07 2.63 -11.38
CA THR A 17 2.30 1.38 -11.25
C THR A 17 2.55 0.43 -12.40
N THR A 18 2.59 0.86 -13.66
CA THR A 18 2.88 -0.02 -14.80
C THR A 18 4.28 -0.62 -14.73
N ILE A 19 5.30 0.16 -14.36
CA ILE A 19 6.66 -0.35 -14.16
C ILE A 19 6.67 -1.46 -13.09
N THR A 20 6.02 -1.25 -11.95
CA THR A 20 5.99 -2.27 -10.90
C THR A 20 5.23 -3.53 -11.31
N LEU A 21 4.11 -3.39 -12.03
CA LEU A 21 3.27 -4.52 -12.47
C LEU A 21 3.96 -5.40 -13.52
N THR A 22 4.78 -4.79 -14.39
CA THR A 22 5.50 -5.48 -15.47
C THR A 22 6.92 -5.88 -15.10
N SER A 23 7.40 -5.48 -13.93
CA SER A 23 8.79 -5.75 -13.52
C SER A 23 9.00 -7.21 -13.14
N TYR A 24 10.08 -7.79 -13.64
CA TYR A 24 10.63 -9.10 -13.23
C TYR A 24 11.89 -8.96 -12.37
N HIS A 25 12.36 -7.72 -12.20
CA HIS A 25 13.62 -7.40 -11.53
C HIS A 25 13.35 -6.51 -10.31
N TRP A 26 13.92 -6.84 -9.15
CA TRP A 26 13.68 -6.12 -7.89
C TRP A 26 13.97 -4.63 -7.95
N ILE A 27 15.06 -4.22 -8.64
CA ILE A 27 15.40 -2.79 -8.78
C ILE A 27 14.30 -2.04 -9.55
N LEU A 28 13.76 -2.63 -10.63
CA LEU A 28 12.69 -2.00 -11.39
C LEU A 28 11.40 -1.90 -10.57
N ALA A 29 11.06 -2.95 -9.82
CA ALA A 29 9.92 -2.91 -8.90
C ALA A 29 10.08 -1.82 -7.85
N TRP A 30 11.28 -1.70 -7.26
CA TRP A 30 11.60 -0.67 -6.29
C TRP A 30 11.48 0.75 -6.89
N VAL A 31 12.06 1.00 -8.06
CA VAL A 31 11.97 2.30 -8.77
C VAL A 31 10.51 2.66 -9.03
N GLY A 32 9.69 1.72 -9.51
CA GLY A 32 8.27 1.97 -9.77
C GLY A 32 7.48 2.28 -8.49
N LEU A 33 7.77 1.59 -7.37
CA LEU A 33 7.18 1.91 -6.06
C LEU A 33 7.59 3.31 -5.58
N GLU A 34 8.85 3.72 -5.81
CA GLU A 34 9.34 5.03 -5.39
C GLU A 34 8.74 6.16 -6.22
N ILE A 35 8.61 5.98 -7.54
CA ILE A 35 7.89 6.92 -8.41
C ILE A 35 6.45 7.13 -7.90
N ASN A 36 5.75 6.06 -7.54
CA ASN A 36 4.39 6.14 -6.99
C ASN A 36 4.34 6.94 -5.68
N THR A 37 5.28 6.70 -4.77
CA THR A 37 5.32 7.39 -3.46
C THR A 37 5.63 8.87 -3.62
N LEU A 38 6.54 9.24 -4.50
CA LEU A 38 6.87 10.64 -4.76
C LEU A 38 5.77 11.38 -5.53
N ALA A 39 5.11 10.70 -6.47
CA ALA A 39 4.08 11.30 -7.32
C ALA A 39 2.81 11.71 -6.55
N ILE A 40 2.46 11.04 -5.46
CA ILE A 40 1.26 11.39 -4.70
C ILE A 40 1.47 12.59 -3.75
N ILE A 41 2.70 12.90 -3.34
CA ILE A 41 3.00 13.96 -2.37
C ILE A 41 2.48 15.34 -2.83
N PRO A 42 2.69 15.78 -4.08
CA PRO A 42 2.13 17.04 -4.56
C PRO A 42 0.59 17.07 -4.54
N LEU A 43 -0.06 15.91 -4.73
CA LEU A 43 -1.53 15.82 -4.64
C LEU A 43 -2.01 15.95 -3.19
N MET A 44 -1.27 15.42 -2.22
CA MET A 44 -1.58 15.55 -0.79
C MET A 44 -1.48 17.01 -0.31
N THR A 45 -0.52 17.77 -0.84
CA THR A 45 -0.28 19.18 -0.47
C THR A 45 -0.99 20.18 -1.38
N LYS A 46 -1.91 19.72 -2.25
CA LYS A 46 -2.64 20.57 -3.20
C LYS A 46 -3.33 21.77 -2.52
N ASN A 47 -3.95 21.54 -1.38
CA ASN A 47 -4.54 22.58 -0.54
C ASN A 47 -3.63 22.74 0.69
N PRO A 48 -2.87 23.86 0.79
CA PRO A 48 -1.90 24.07 1.86
C PRO A 48 -2.64 24.26 3.19
N HIS A 49 -2.62 23.23 4.01
CA HIS A 49 -3.16 23.22 5.37
C HIS A 49 -2.16 22.49 6.27
N PRO A 50 -1.95 22.94 7.53
CA PRO A 50 -0.98 22.30 8.43
C PRO A 50 -1.16 20.79 8.58
N ARG A 51 -2.42 20.32 8.67
CA ARG A 51 -2.73 18.88 8.74
C ARG A 51 -2.39 18.10 7.45
N ALA A 52 -2.52 18.75 6.28
CA ALA A 52 -2.16 18.11 5.02
C ALA A 52 -0.64 17.95 4.87
N ILE A 53 0.12 18.93 5.36
CA ILE A 53 1.59 18.86 5.39
C ILE A 53 2.03 17.78 6.37
N GLU A 54 1.45 17.72 7.57
CA GLU A 54 1.71 16.65 8.55
C GLU A 54 1.38 15.27 7.97
N ALA A 55 0.25 15.12 7.29
CA ALA A 55 -0.13 13.88 6.63
C ALA A 55 0.88 13.46 5.54
N ALA A 56 1.30 14.41 4.69
CA ALA A 56 2.27 14.16 3.64
C ALA A 56 3.65 13.76 4.21
N THR A 57 4.11 14.40 5.28
CA THR A 57 5.38 14.04 5.93
C THR A 57 5.31 12.67 6.61
N LYS A 58 4.25 12.33 7.33
CA LYS A 58 4.04 11.00 7.92
C LYS A 58 4.02 9.92 6.83
N TYR A 59 3.29 10.15 5.73
CA TYR A 59 3.25 9.25 4.60
C TYR A 59 4.64 9.05 4.00
N PHE A 60 5.35 10.14 3.68
CA PHE A 60 6.68 10.08 3.09
C PHE A 60 7.66 9.28 3.94
N LEU A 61 7.76 9.59 5.25
CA LEU A 61 8.69 8.91 6.15
C LEU A 61 8.43 7.40 6.24
N THR A 62 7.15 7.01 6.36
CA THR A 62 6.81 5.58 6.45
C THR A 62 7.03 4.85 5.14
N GLN A 63 6.70 5.46 4.00
CA GLN A 63 6.90 4.85 2.68
C GLN A 63 8.38 4.80 2.30
N ALA A 64 9.17 5.83 2.64
CA ALA A 64 10.61 5.85 2.42
C ALA A 64 11.32 4.76 3.25
N ALA A 65 10.95 4.59 4.53
CA ALA A 65 11.47 3.51 5.36
C ALA A 65 11.13 2.13 4.77
N ALA A 66 9.91 1.94 4.30
CA ALA A 66 9.48 0.69 3.67
C ALA A 66 10.24 0.43 2.35
N SER A 67 10.45 1.45 1.51
CA SER A 67 11.20 1.28 0.27
C SER A 67 12.69 1.03 0.48
N ALA A 68 13.29 1.67 1.48
CA ALA A 68 14.67 1.36 1.89
C ALA A 68 14.81 -0.10 2.35
N LEU A 69 13.81 -0.61 3.09
CA LEU A 69 13.79 -2.00 3.53
C LEU A 69 13.63 -2.98 2.35
N ILE A 70 12.82 -2.66 1.33
CA ILE A 70 12.71 -3.48 0.11
C ILE A 70 14.05 -3.52 -0.62
N LEU A 71 14.69 -2.37 -0.80
CA LEU A 71 15.98 -2.29 -1.49
C LEU A 71 17.05 -3.08 -0.72
N PHE A 72 17.15 -2.90 0.59
CA PHE A 72 18.09 -3.65 1.43
C PHE A 72 17.86 -5.16 1.31
N ALA A 73 16.62 -5.61 1.43
CA ALA A 73 16.28 -7.02 1.34
C ALA A 73 16.55 -7.62 -0.05
N SER A 74 16.34 -6.84 -1.12
CA SER A 74 16.64 -7.27 -2.48
C SER A 74 18.16 -7.40 -2.73
N ILE A 75 18.97 -6.47 -2.21
CA ILE A 75 20.43 -6.56 -2.25
C ILE A 75 20.92 -7.78 -1.47
N MET A 76 20.35 -7.99 -0.28
CA MET A 76 20.70 -9.15 0.56
C MET A 76 20.33 -10.47 -0.15
N ASN A 77 19.19 -10.54 -0.83
CA ASN A 77 18.81 -11.70 -1.63
C ASN A 77 19.80 -11.93 -2.77
N ALA A 78 20.15 -10.88 -3.51
CA ALA A 78 21.14 -10.97 -4.59
C ALA A 78 22.52 -11.38 -4.11
N TRP A 79 22.91 -10.95 -2.92
CA TRP A 79 24.18 -11.36 -2.29
C TRP A 79 24.19 -12.85 -1.93
N LEU A 80 23.07 -13.37 -1.41
CA LEU A 80 22.98 -14.76 -0.95
C LEU A 80 22.72 -15.76 -2.09
N THR A 81 21.86 -15.39 -3.05
CA THR A 81 21.41 -16.30 -4.13
C THR A 81 22.03 -16.00 -5.49
N GLY A 82 22.61 -14.81 -5.70
CA GLY A 82 23.04 -14.32 -7.01
C GLY A 82 21.89 -13.83 -7.91
N GLU A 83 20.64 -13.92 -7.46
CA GLU A 83 19.45 -13.68 -8.28
C GLU A 83 18.78 -12.35 -7.95
N TRP A 84 18.45 -11.57 -8.99
CA TRP A 84 17.69 -10.33 -8.89
C TRP A 84 16.23 -10.47 -9.32
N ALA A 85 15.85 -11.65 -9.81
CA ALA A 85 14.51 -11.92 -10.29
C ALA A 85 13.51 -12.04 -9.13
N ILE A 86 12.28 -11.54 -9.32
CA ILE A 86 11.21 -11.58 -8.30
C ILE A 86 10.66 -13.01 -8.15
N ASN A 87 10.62 -13.76 -9.25
CA ASN A 87 9.99 -15.08 -9.32
C ASN A 87 10.93 -16.25 -8.98
N THR A 88 12.08 -15.97 -8.41
CA THR A 88 13.04 -17.00 -7.97
C THR A 88 12.87 -17.28 -6.46
N PRO A 89 13.20 -18.51 -6.02
CA PRO A 89 13.22 -18.81 -4.59
C PRO A 89 14.16 -17.87 -3.85
N MET A 90 13.67 -17.29 -2.79
CA MET A 90 14.43 -16.39 -1.93
C MET A 90 14.78 -17.07 -0.61
N ASP A 91 15.88 -16.65 0.01
CA ASP A 91 16.19 -17.06 1.37
C ASP A 91 15.16 -16.55 2.39
N ILE A 92 15.13 -17.18 3.55
CA ILE A 92 14.12 -16.89 4.59
C ILE A 92 14.22 -15.44 5.07
N ALA A 93 15.43 -14.93 5.31
CA ALA A 93 15.62 -13.59 5.88
C ALA A 93 15.19 -12.47 4.90
N PRO A 94 15.64 -12.42 3.61
CA PRO A 94 15.14 -11.46 2.64
C PRO A 94 13.63 -11.54 2.44
N THR A 95 13.06 -12.75 2.40
CA THR A 95 11.62 -12.94 2.21
C THR A 95 10.80 -12.33 3.36
N ILE A 96 11.25 -12.50 4.61
CA ILE A 96 10.62 -11.89 5.78
C ILE A 96 10.69 -10.36 5.69
N LEU A 97 11.86 -9.81 5.38
CA LEU A 97 12.05 -8.36 5.28
C LEU A 97 11.19 -7.73 4.18
N ILE A 98 11.12 -8.35 3.00
CA ILE A 98 10.27 -7.88 1.89
C ILE A 98 8.78 -7.97 2.27
N SER A 99 8.37 -9.06 2.92
CA SER A 99 6.98 -9.22 3.37
C SER A 99 6.57 -8.13 4.37
N ILE A 100 7.45 -7.81 5.33
CA ILE A 100 7.24 -6.73 6.29
C ILE A 100 7.21 -5.37 5.58
N ALA A 101 8.13 -5.11 4.67
CA ALA A 101 8.19 -3.84 3.95
C ALA A 101 6.95 -3.60 3.08
N LEU A 102 6.45 -4.63 2.39
CA LEU A 102 5.21 -4.54 1.64
C LEU A 102 3.98 -4.38 2.56
N ALA A 103 3.98 -5.03 3.73
CA ALA A 103 2.97 -4.83 4.76
C ALA A 103 2.97 -3.38 5.28
N MET A 104 4.15 -2.76 5.48
CA MET A 104 4.28 -1.35 5.82
C MET A 104 3.71 -0.44 4.73
N LYS A 105 4.01 -0.69 3.45
CA LYS A 105 3.47 0.08 2.32
C LYS A 105 1.96 -0.02 2.21
N LEU A 106 1.39 -1.18 2.46
CA LEU A 106 -0.06 -1.40 2.45
C LEU A 106 -0.78 -0.82 3.67
N GLY A 107 -0.06 -0.59 4.78
CA GLY A 107 -0.63 -0.16 6.05
C GLY A 107 -1.30 -1.31 6.82
N ILE A 108 -0.71 -2.50 6.77
CA ILE A 108 -1.16 -3.68 7.50
C ILE A 108 -0.65 -3.61 8.95
N ALA A 109 -1.44 -4.05 9.90
CA ALA A 109 -1.00 -4.08 11.29
C ALA A 109 0.18 -5.06 11.50
N PRO A 110 1.19 -4.69 12.32
CA PRO A 110 1.23 -3.56 13.25
C PRO A 110 1.62 -2.20 12.66
N PHE A 111 1.98 -2.11 11.39
CA PHE A 111 2.51 -0.91 10.74
C PHE A 111 1.42 0.04 10.18
N HIS A 112 0.20 -0.03 10.68
CA HIS A 112 -0.98 0.65 10.16
C HIS A 112 -1.16 2.11 10.62
N PHE A 113 -0.47 2.56 11.66
CA PHE A 113 -0.74 3.84 12.34
C PHE A 113 -0.71 5.07 11.40
N TRP A 114 0.11 5.03 10.37
CA TRP A 114 0.20 6.13 9.41
C TRP A 114 -1.08 6.31 8.59
N LEU A 115 -1.83 5.24 8.29
CA LEU A 115 -2.93 5.27 7.34
C LEU A 115 -4.15 6.06 7.85
N PRO A 116 -4.65 5.89 9.11
CA PRO A 116 -5.72 6.72 9.64
C PRO A 116 -5.34 8.19 9.78
N ASP A 117 -4.10 8.48 10.20
CA ASP A 117 -3.61 9.85 10.35
C ASP A 117 -3.51 10.56 9.01
N VAL A 118 -2.96 9.89 8.01
CA VAL A 118 -2.82 10.42 6.66
C VAL A 118 -4.19 10.67 6.03
N LEU A 119 -5.12 9.71 6.08
CA LEU A 119 -6.46 9.89 5.52
C LEU A 119 -7.24 11.02 6.22
N GLN A 120 -7.00 11.24 7.51
CA GLN A 120 -7.61 12.36 8.22
C GLN A 120 -7.16 13.72 7.71
N GLY A 121 -5.88 13.87 7.34
CA GLY A 121 -5.32 15.13 6.86
C GLY A 121 -5.59 15.43 5.37
N LEU A 122 -6.04 14.44 4.60
CA LEU A 122 -6.25 14.56 3.15
C LEU A 122 -7.69 14.94 2.78
N THR A 123 -7.87 15.47 1.57
CA THR A 123 -9.21 15.59 0.96
C THR A 123 -9.73 14.21 0.56
N LEU A 124 -11.05 14.05 0.43
CA LEU A 124 -11.66 12.78 0.03
C LEU A 124 -11.16 12.30 -1.34
N GLN A 125 -10.92 13.21 -2.28
CA GLN A 125 -10.39 12.89 -3.61
C GLN A 125 -8.98 12.27 -3.56
N THR A 126 -8.06 12.88 -2.79
CA THR A 126 -6.71 12.34 -2.62
C THR A 126 -6.71 11.08 -1.75
N GLY A 127 -7.62 11.00 -0.77
CA GLY A 127 -7.86 9.80 0.03
C GLY A 127 -8.32 8.61 -0.80
N LEU A 128 -9.17 8.84 -1.83
CA LEU A 128 -9.58 7.82 -2.78
C LEU A 128 -8.38 7.25 -3.54
N ILE A 129 -7.50 8.11 -4.09
CA ILE A 129 -6.29 7.67 -4.80
C ILE A 129 -5.38 6.87 -3.86
N LEU A 130 -5.20 7.32 -2.62
CA LEU A 130 -4.38 6.63 -1.63
C LEU A 130 -4.94 5.25 -1.27
N SER A 131 -6.26 5.14 -1.07
CA SER A 131 -6.90 3.90 -0.65
C SER A 131 -7.09 2.88 -1.76
N THR A 132 -7.08 3.30 -3.03
CA THR A 132 -7.25 2.43 -4.21
C THR A 132 -5.95 2.28 -5.01
N TRP A 133 -5.50 3.34 -5.67
CA TRP A 133 -4.40 3.30 -6.63
C TRP A 133 -3.06 2.90 -6.01
N GLN A 134 -2.73 3.48 -4.85
CA GLN A 134 -1.45 3.22 -4.17
C GLN A 134 -1.30 1.79 -3.63
N LYS A 135 -2.39 1.05 -3.52
CA LYS A 135 -2.37 -0.34 -3.06
C LYS A 135 -2.17 -1.36 -4.17
N LEU A 136 -2.32 -0.96 -5.45
CA LEU A 136 -2.18 -1.86 -6.59
C LEU A 136 -0.78 -2.47 -6.67
N ALA A 137 0.24 -1.64 -6.71
CA ALA A 137 1.62 -2.07 -6.90
C ALA A 137 2.14 -2.95 -5.75
N PRO A 138 2.02 -2.57 -4.46
CA PRO A 138 2.47 -3.42 -3.37
C PRO A 138 1.70 -4.74 -3.27
N MET A 139 0.39 -4.73 -3.58
CA MET A 139 -0.43 -5.94 -3.50
C MET A 139 -0.05 -6.95 -4.57
N VAL A 140 0.21 -6.52 -5.80
CA VAL A 140 0.64 -7.42 -6.88
C VAL A 140 2.01 -8.02 -6.59
N LEU A 141 2.97 -7.22 -6.10
CA LEU A 141 4.27 -7.75 -5.66
C LEU A 141 4.11 -8.79 -4.56
N LEU A 142 3.22 -8.56 -3.61
CA LEU A 142 2.96 -9.49 -2.51
C LEU A 142 2.36 -10.81 -3.02
N ILE A 143 1.49 -10.75 -4.03
CA ILE A 143 0.94 -11.94 -4.71
C ILE A 143 2.03 -12.70 -5.47
N GLN A 144 2.97 -12.00 -6.14
CA GLN A 144 4.07 -12.63 -6.87
C GLN A 144 5.02 -13.39 -5.94
N ILE A 145 5.32 -12.85 -4.78
CA ILE A 145 6.22 -13.49 -3.80
C ILE A 145 5.51 -14.48 -2.86
N ALA A 146 4.18 -14.55 -2.90
CA ALA A 146 3.39 -15.41 -2.00
C ALA A 146 3.86 -16.87 -1.91
N PRO A 147 4.28 -17.55 -3.00
CA PRO A 147 4.78 -18.93 -2.92
C PRO A 147 5.99 -19.08 -2.00
N TYR A 148 6.85 -18.08 -1.93
CA TYR A 148 8.11 -18.11 -1.17
C TYR A 148 7.97 -17.61 0.27
N THR A 149 6.88 -16.91 0.59
CA THR A 149 6.66 -16.31 1.92
C THR A 149 6.33 -17.36 2.98
N ASN A 150 6.59 -17.01 4.23
CA ASN A 150 6.23 -17.85 5.38
C ASN A 150 4.73 -17.72 5.67
N LEU A 151 4.02 -18.86 5.69
CA LEU A 151 2.57 -18.91 5.97
C LEU A 151 2.24 -18.36 7.37
N THR A 152 3.01 -18.71 8.38
CA THR A 152 2.78 -18.26 9.76
C THR A 152 2.88 -16.74 9.87
N LEU A 153 3.86 -16.13 9.22
CA LEU A 153 4.02 -14.67 9.19
C LEU A 153 2.84 -13.98 8.51
N LEU A 154 2.39 -14.47 7.35
CA LEU A 154 1.24 -13.90 6.66
C LEU A 154 -0.05 -14.04 7.47
N LEU A 155 -0.27 -15.20 8.10
CA LEU A 155 -1.44 -15.43 8.95
C LEU A 155 -1.43 -14.54 10.19
N THR A 156 -0.29 -14.40 10.88
CA THR A 156 -0.21 -13.54 12.07
C THR A 156 -0.44 -12.07 11.73
N LEU A 157 0.19 -11.56 10.66
CA LEU A 157 -0.05 -10.18 10.19
C LEU A 157 -1.50 -9.99 9.73
N GLY A 158 -2.06 -10.97 9.03
CA GLY A 158 -3.45 -10.94 8.56
C GLY A 158 -4.45 -10.92 9.71
N LEU A 159 -4.32 -11.81 10.70
CA LEU A 159 -5.19 -11.86 11.88
C LEU A 159 -5.07 -10.60 12.73
N LEU A 160 -3.85 -10.13 13.02
CA LEU A 160 -3.66 -8.88 13.75
C LEU A 160 -4.32 -7.70 13.02
N SER A 161 -4.19 -7.66 11.71
CA SER A 161 -4.76 -6.58 10.90
C SER A 161 -6.29 -6.60 10.86
N THR A 162 -6.91 -7.78 10.77
CA THR A 162 -8.38 -7.90 10.84
C THR A 162 -8.93 -7.51 12.21
N LEU A 163 -8.27 -7.95 13.29
CA LEU A 163 -8.68 -7.63 14.66
C LEU A 163 -8.53 -6.13 14.95
N ILE A 164 -7.37 -5.56 14.66
CA ILE A 164 -7.09 -4.13 14.91
C ILE A 164 -7.95 -3.25 13.99
N GLY A 165 -8.10 -3.62 12.73
CA GLY A 165 -8.94 -2.90 11.78
C GLY A 165 -10.41 -2.91 12.15
N GLY A 166 -10.93 -4.06 12.58
CA GLY A 166 -12.31 -4.19 13.05
C GLY A 166 -12.54 -3.40 14.35
N TRP A 167 -11.73 -3.63 15.36
CA TRP A 167 -11.89 -2.99 16.68
C TRP A 167 -11.61 -1.49 16.62
N GLY A 168 -10.52 -1.09 15.94
CA GLY A 168 -10.15 0.33 15.82
C GLY A 168 -11.19 1.18 15.09
N GLY A 169 -11.98 0.59 14.18
CA GLY A 169 -13.04 1.28 13.45
C GLY A 169 -14.28 1.63 14.30
N ILE A 170 -14.62 0.82 15.30
CA ILE A 170 -15.86 0.96 16.08
C ILE A 170 -15.94 2.30 16.84
N ASN A 171 -14.82 2.76 17.39
CA ASN A 171 -14.78 3.96 18.23
C ASN A 171 -14.43 5.25 17.45
N GLN A 172 -14.43 5.22 16.12
CA GLN A 172 -14.10 6.40 15.31
C GLN A 172 -15.34 7.22 14.98
N THR A 173 -15.25 8.54 15.19
CA THR A 173 -16.31 9.50 14.85
C THR A 173 -16.13 10.12 13.46
N GLN A 174 -14.93 10.00 12.87
CA GLN A 174 -14.60 10.60 11.59
C GLN A 174 -14.68 9.56 10.45
N VAL A 175 -15.48 9.84 9.42
CA VAL A 175 -15.70 8.96 8.27
C VAL A 175 -14.38 8.53 7.63
N ARG A 176 -13.42 9.46 7.44
CA ARG A 176 -12.12 9.14 6.84
C ARG A 176 -11.31 8.14 7.65
N LYS A 177 -11.39 8.19 8.99
CA LYS A 177 -10.74 7.19 9.85
C LYS A 177 -11.45 5.84 9.79
N ILE A 178 -12.80 5.84 9.74
CA ILE A 178 -13.57 4.61 9.56
C ILE A 178 -13.17 3.90 8.26
N LEU A 179 -13.06 4.65 7.16
CA LEU A 179 -12.61 4.14 5.87
C LEU A 179 -11.16 3.62 5.91
N ALA A 180 -10.28 4.25 6.71
CA ALA A 180 -8.93 3.75 6.93
C ALA A 180 -8.94 2.40 7.64
N PHE A 181 -9.64 2.28 8.76
CA PHE A 181 -9.70 1.04 9.53
C PHE A 181 -10.40 -0.09 8.78
N SER A 182 -11.46 0.21 8.02
CA SER A 182 -12.09 -0.78 7.14
C SER A 182 -11.10 -1.31 6.09
N SER A 183 -10.26 -0.44 5.52
CA SER A 183 -9.24 -0.87 4.56
C SER A 183 -8.15 -1.73 5.19
N ILE A 184 -7.75 -1.47 6.45
CA ILE A 184 -6.79 -2.29 7.20
C ILE A 184 -7.37 -3.69 7.44
N ALA A 185 -8.64 -3.79 7.82
CA ALA A 185 -9.32 -5.07 8.03
C ALA A 185 -9.41 -5.89 6.73
N HIS A 186 -9.81 -5.26 5.62
CA HIS A 186 -9.90 -5.96 4.33
C HIS A 186 -8.54 -6.45 3.84
N LEU A 187 -7.49 -5.65 3.96
CA LEU A 187 -6.13 -6.06 3.61
C LEU A 187 -5.63 -7.19 4.48
N GLY A 188 -5.95 -7.17 5.79
CA GLY A 188 -5.63 -8.25 6.70
C GLY A 188 -6.24 -9.58 6.26
N TRP A 189 -7.52 -9.56 5.88
CA TRP A 189 -8.19 -10.74 5.35
C TRP A 189 -7.56 -11.27 4.06
N MET A 190 -7.20 -10.37 3.14
CA MET A 190 -6.50 -10.74 1.90
C MET A 190 -5.15 -11.41 2.19
N LEU A 191 -4.41 -10.89 3.17
CA LEU A 191 -3.11 -11.45 3.56
C LEU A 191 -3.25 -12.87 4.13
N ALA A 192 -4.27 -13.10 4.95
CA ALA A 192 -4.52 -14.41 5.54
C ALA A 192 -4.81 -15.49 4.47
N ILE A 193 -5.50 -15.13 3.39
CA ILE A 193 -5.87 -16.06 2.32
C ILE A 193 -4.76 -16.18 1.25
N LEU A 194 -3.84 -15.23 1.18
CA LEU A 194 -2.90 -15.04 0.07
C LEU A 194 -2.15 -16.32 -0.32
N LYS A 195 -1.59 -17.04 0.65
CA LYS A 195 -0.80 -18.26 0.39
C LYS A 195 -1.68 -19.48 0.12
N ILE A 196 -2.91 -19.49 0.64
CA ILE A 196 -3.86 -20.60 0.47
C ILE A 196 -4.43 -20.56 -0.95
N SER A 197 -4.86 -19.39 -1.41
CA SER A 197 -5.45 -19.19 -2.72
C SER A 197 -5.20 -17.79 -3.27
N PRO A 198 -4.13 -17.61 -4.07
CA PRO A 198 -3.83 -16.31 -4.69
C PRO A 198 -4.97 -15.79 -5.59
N LYS A 199 -5.71 -16.70 -6.24
CA LYS A 199 -6.86 -16.34 -7.10
C LYS A 199 -8.00 -15.71 -6.29
N LEU A 200 -8.32 -16.26 -5.11
CA LEU A 200 -9.32 -15.69 -4.21
C LEU A 200 -8.86 -14.34 -3.65
N THR A 201 -7.58 -14.19 -3.38
CA THR A 201 -7.01 -12.91 -2.95
C THR A 201 -7.16 -11.84 -4.03
N MET A 202 -6.90 -12.17 -5.30
CA MET A 202 -7.11 -11.23 -6.41
C MET A 202 -8.59 -10.84 -6.56
N LEU A 203 -9.51 -11.79 -6.46
CA LEU A 203 -10.94 -11.53 -6.50
C LEU A 203 -11.37 -10.61 -5.34
N ASN A 204 -10.93 -10.93 -4.11
CA ASN A 204 -11.24 -10.12 -2.94
C ASN A 204 -10.64 -8.70 -3.05
N PHE A 205 -9.45 -8.58 -3.63
CA PHE A 205 -8.83 -7.28 -3.90
C PHE A 205 -9.64 -6.46 -4.91
N ALA A 206 -10.11 -7.08 -5.99
CA ALA A 206 -10.97 -6.41 -6.96
C ALA A 206 -12.29 -5.93 -6.34
N LEU A 207 -12.92 -6.77 -5.51
CA LEU A 207 -14.13 -6.39 -4.76
C LEU A 207 -13.85 -5.23 -3.79
N TYR A 208 -12.73 -5.28 -3.07
CA TYR A 208 -12.31 -4.20 -2.19
C TYR A 208 -12.17 -2.87 -2.96
N LEU A 209 -11.50 -2.89 -4.13
CA LEU A 209 -11.36 -1.68 -4.96
C LEU A 209 -12.71 -1.12 -5.39
N LEU A 210 -13.63 -1.96 -5.85
CA LEU A 210 -14.99 -1.54 -6.23
C LEU A 210 -15.75 -0.93 -5.05
N MET A 211 -15.76 -1.60 -3.90
CA MET A 211 -16.43 -1.13 -2.70
C MET A 211 -15.85 0.20 -2.20
N THR A 212 -14.53 0.32 -2.13
CA THR A 212 -13.88 1.56 -1.68
C THR A 212 -14.11 2.70 -2.67
N LEU A 213 -14.07 2.44 -3.97
CA LEU A 213 -14.35 3.41 -5.02
C LEU A 213 -15.78 3.97 -4.89
N THR A 214 -16.79 3.08 -4.78
CA THR A 214 -18.18 3.50 -4.61
C THR A 214 -18.42 4.30 -3.34
N LEU A 215 -17.85 3.88 -2.20
CA LEU A 215 -17.98 4.59 -0.93
C LEU A 215 -17.35 5.99 -0.98
N PHE A 216 -16.13 6.12 -1.48
CA PHE A 216 -15.49 7.43 -1.59
C PHE A 216 -16.24 8.35 -2.55
N LEU A 217 -16.72 7.84 -3.70
CA LEU A 217 -17.48 8.62 -4.66
C LEU A 217 -18.82 9.10 -4.07
N THR A 218 -19.54 8.26 -3.33
CA THR A 218 -20.78 8.68 -2.65
C THR A 218 -20.53 9.77 -1.62
N PHE A 219 -19.45 9.65 -0.81
CA PHE A 219 -19.10 10.70 0.15
C PHE A 219 -18.64 12.00 -0.53
N ILE A 220 -17.89 11.94 -1.63
CA ILE A 220 -17.52 13.12 -2.42
C ILE A 220 -18.80 13.80 -2.97
N PHE A 221 -19.75 13.04 -3.45
CA PHE A 221 -21.01 13.57 -4.00
C PHE A 221 -21.90 14.22 -2.92
N ILE A 222 -21.88 13.70 -1.69
CA ILE A 222 -22.63 14.27 -0.56
C ILE A 222 -21.96 15.55 -0.02
N ASP A 223 -20.63 15.63 -0.10
CA ASP A 223 -19.84 16.77 0.42
C ASP A 223 -19.81 17.96 -0.56
N THR A 224 -20.27 17.77 -1.83
CA THR A 224 -20.41 18.81 -2.86
C THR A 224 -21.79 19.43 -2.84
#